data_796f8e702a3043f53f9011958a22131e
#
_entry.id   796f8e702a3043f53f9011958a22131e
#
_cell.length_a   1.000
_cell.length_b   1.000
_cell.length_c   1.000
_cell.angle_alpha   90.00
_cell.angle_beta   90.00
_cell.angle_gamma   90.00
#
_symmetry.space_group_name_H-M   'P 1'
#
loop_
_entity.id
_entity.type
_entity.pdbx_description
1 polymer ?
#
loop_
_entity_poly.entity_id
_entity_poly.type
_entity_poly.pdbx_seq_one_letter_code
_entity_poly.pdbx_strand_id
1 'polypeptide(L)'
;MNEYIIETGRLSIELVEPQIKYAEDIWNFRQEIINNDADSEDQFAGCGCLDKCNSAEEWIRICKLRNSEETCNEGGTTVPSDMYLAVRKSDDRIIGIIDLRHHIDHPILGT
;
A
#
# COMPACT_ATOMS: atom_id res chain seq x y z
N MET A 1 12.06 13.14 -0.18
CA MET A 1 10.72 13.27 0.39
C MET A 1 9.68 12.69 -0.56
N ASN A 2 8.83 11.82 -0.07
CA ASN A 2 7.92 11.04 -0.91
C ASN A 2 6.46 11.25 -0.53
N GLU A 3 6.11 12.52 -0.29
CA GLU A 3 4.74 12.86 0.03
C GLU A 3 4.12 13.63 -1.13
N TYR A 4 2.91 13.24 -1.48
CA TYR A 4 2.15 13.88 -2.53
C TYR A 4 0.80 14.28 -1.97
N ILE A 5 0.36 15.50 -2.26
CA ILE A 5 -0.94 16.01 -1.82
C ILE A 5 -1.84 16.11 -3.03
N ILE A 6 -3.00 15.47 -2.94
CA ILE A 6 -4.02 15.48 -3.98
C ILE A 6 -5.26 16.18 -3.41
N GLU A 7 -5.73 17.21 -4.12
CA GLU A 7 -6.93 17.91 -3.72
C GLU A 7 -8.02 17.73 -4.76
N THR A 8 -9.21 17.31 -4.29
CA THR A 8 -10.37 17.13 -5.15
C THR A 8 -11.57 17.77 -4.46
N GLY A 9 -11.93 18.98 -4.89
CA GLY A 9 -12.99 19.73 -4.23
C GLY A 9 -12.62 20.05 -2.80
N ARG A 10 -13.38 19.48 -1.84
CA ARG A 10 -13.15 19.71 -0.39
C ARG A 10 -12.27 18.66 0.25
N LEU A 11 -11.85 17.66 -0.52
CA LEU A 11 -11.08 16.55 0.01
C LEU A 11 -9.62 16.72 -0.32
N SER A 12 -8.77 16.70 0.69
CA SER A 12 -7.30 16.68 0.52
C SER A 12 -6.78 15.33 0.97
N ILE A 13 -6.01 14.69 0.12
CA ILE A 13 -5.41 13.39 0.38
C ILE A 13 -3.91 13.52 0.23
N GLU A 14 -3.17 13.04 1.21
CA GLU A 14 -1.72 12.98 1.18
C GLU A 14 -1.27 11.55 0.95
N LEU A 15 -0.35 11.33 0.02
CA LEU A 15 0.25 10.02 -0.19
C LEU A 15 1.56 9.96 0.59
N VAL A 16 1.66 9.00 1.49
CA VAL A 16 2.85 8.84 2.35
C VAL A 16 3.35 7.40 2.27
N GLU A 17 4.65 7.22 2.49
CA GLU A 17 5.22 5.89 2.53
C GLU A 17 4.79 5.15 3.81
N PRO A 18 4.63 3.81 3.73
CA PRO A 18 4.37 3.02 4.94
C PRO A 18 5.53 3.14 5.92
N GLN A 19 5.23 3.54 7.15
CA GLN A 19 6.21 3.73 8.22
C GLN A 19 5.64 3.20 9.53
N ILE A 20 6.51 2.90 10.46
CA ILE A 20 6.12 2.35 11.77
C ILE A 20 5.12 3.27 12.51
N LYS A 21 5.23 4.56 12.33
CA LYS A 21 4.29 5.49 12.98
C LYS A 21 2.84 5.30 12.52
N TYR A 22 2.64 4.63 11.39
CA TYR A 22 1.30 4.33 10.87
C TYR A 22 0.85 2.90 11.16
N ALA A 23 1.64 2.13 11.92
CA ALA A 23 1.37 0.70 12.09
C ALA A 23 -0.03 0.42 12.63
N GLU A 24 -0.46 1.14 13.65
CA GLU A 24 -1.79 0.96 14.21
C GLU A 24 -2.88 1.32 13.20
N ASP A 25 -2.71 2.42 12.49
CA ASP A 25 -3.68 2.87 11.50
C ASP A 25 -3.77 1.89 10.33
N ILE A 26 -2.65 1.32 9.90
CA ILE A 26 -2.61 0.32 8.84
C ILE A 26 -3.41 -0.92 9.27
N TRP A 27 -3.20 -1.36 10.51
CA TRP A 27 -3.90 -2.54 11.01
C TRP A 27 -5.39 -2.30 11.18
N ASN A 28 -5.78 -1.10 11.61
CA ASN A 28 -7.19 -0.71 11.69
C ASN A 28 -7.82 -0.66 10.30
N PHE A 29 -7.11 -0.15 9.31
CA PHE A 29 -7.57 -0.13 7.93
C PHE A 29 -7.81 -1.55 7.41
N ARG A 30 -6.89 -2.47 7.69
CA ARG A 30 -7.03 -3.88 7.34
C ARG A 30 -8.29 -4.48 7.95
N GLN A 31 -8.54 -4.20 9.24
CA GLN A 31 -9.73 -4.72 9.93
C GLN A 31 -11.01 -4.14 9.35
N GLU A 32 -11.01 -2.88 8.94
CA GLU A 32 -12.17 -2.28 8.29
C GLU A 32 -12.52 -2.97 6.98
N ILE A 33 -11.52 -3.32 6.17
CA ILE A 33 -11.74 -4.05 4.93
C ILE A 33 -12.37 -5.41 5.24
N ILE A 34 -11.80 -6.13 6.20
CA ILE A 34 -12.29 -7.46 6.58
C ILE A 34 -13.73 -7.38 7.07
N ASN A 35 -14.06 -6.38 7.89
CA ASN A 35 -15.38 -6.26 8.48
C ASN A 35 -16.45 -5.81 7.49
N ASN A 36 -16.06 -5.01 6.49
CA ASN A 36 -17.01 -4.40 5.57
C ASN A 36 -17.22 -5.18 4.28
N ASP A 37 -16.26 -6.02 3.90
CA ASP A 37 -16.32 -6.69 2.59
C ASP A 37 -15.68 -8.07 2.66
N ALA A 38 -16.06 -8.86 3.67
CA ALA A 38 -15.44 -10.15 3.95
C ALA A 38 -15.58 -11.17 2.83
N ASP A 39 -16.61 -11.03 1.99
CA ASP A 39 -16.89 -12.00 0.93
C ASP A 39 -16.29 -11.63 -0.42
N SER A 40 -15.63 -10.47 -0.53
CA SER A 40 -15.04 -10.04 -1.79
C SER A 40 -13.62 -10.57 -1.94
N GLU A 41 -13.35 -11.21 -3.07
CA GLU A 41 -12.00 -11.67 -3.39
C GLU A 41 -11.05 -10.51 -3.69
N ASP A 42 -11.60 -9.35 -4.07
CA ASP A 42 -10.82 -8.20 -4.48
C ASP A 42 -10.66 -7.15 -3.39
N GLN A 43 -11.13 -7.44 -2.17
CA GLN A 43 -11.12 -6.45 -1.09
C GLN A 43 -9.73 -5.91 -0.75
N PHE A 44 -8.68 -6.71 -0.97
CA PHE A 44 -7.30 -6.30 -0.74
C PHE A 44 -6.54 -5.98 -2.01
N ALA A 45 -7.23 -5.78 -3.13
CA ALA A 45 -6.57 -5.42 -4.38
C ALA A 45 -5.75 -4.14 -4.20
N GLY A 46 -4.50 -4.15 -4.65
CA GLY A 46 -3.61 -3.01 -4.51
C GLY A 46 -2.94 -2.86 -3.15
N CYS A 47 -3.27 -3.73 -2.19
CA CYS A 47 -2.69 -3.67 -0.84
C CYS A 47 -1.49 -4.60 -0.65
N GLY A 48 -0.98 -5.20 -1.72
CA GLY A 48 0.09 -6.19 -1.64
C GLY A 48 -0.38 -7.40 -0.85
N CYS A 49 0.43 -7.83 0.11
CA CYS A 49 0.13 -9.00 0.92
C CYS A 49 -0.46 -8.67 2.31
N LEU A 50 -1.08 -7.50 2.45
CA LEU A 50 -1.59 -7.04 3.75
C LEU A 50 -2.54 -8.05 4.38
N ASP A 51 -3.38 -8.70 3.58
CA ASP A 51 -4.32 -9.71 4.05
C ASP A 51 -3.63 -10.96 4.63
N LYS A 52 -2.40 -11.23 4.21
CA LYS A 52 -1.64 -12.41 4.61
C LYS A 52 -0.61 -12.13 5.69
N CYS A 53 -0.38 -10.88 6.03
CA CYS A 53 0.59 -10.51 7.04
C CYS A 53 0.03 -10.72 8.45
N ASN A 54 0.92 -10.99 9.38
CA ASN A 54 0.56 -11.20 10.79
C ASN A 54 0.58 -9.92 11.60
N SER A 55 1.18 -8.86 11.07
CA SER A 55 1.27 -7.57 11.73
C SER A 55 1.51 -6.46 10.71
N ALA A 56 1.22 -5.23 11.11
CA ALA A 56 1.52 -4.07 10.28
C ALA A 56 3.03 -3.92 10.07
N GLU A 57 3.82 -4.19 11.09
CA GLU A 57 5.28 -4.12 11.02
C GLU A 57 5.84 -5.07 9.97
N GLU A 58 5.30 -6.29 9.89
CA GLU A 58 5.70 -7.25 8.87
C GLU A 58 5.39 -6.72 7.47
N TRP A 59 4.19 -6.18 7.27
CA TRP A 59 3.79 -5.62 5.98
C TRP A 59 4.68 -4.45 5.57
N ILE A 60 4.99 -3.55 6.53
CA ILE A 60 5.87 -2.39 6.27
C ILE A 60 7.25 -2.87 5.82
N ARG A 61 7.79 -3.89 6.48
CA ARG A 61 9.09 -4.47 6.11
C ARG A 61 9.06 -5.03 4.69
N ILE A 62 8.00 -5.75 4.35
CA ILE A 62 7.83 -6.31 3.00
C ILE A 62 7.73 -5.20 1.96
N CYS A 63 7.01 -4.12 2.25
CA CYS A 63 6.92 -2.98 1.33
C CYS A 63 8.30 -2.39 1.04
N LYS A 64 9.16 -2.29 2.06
CA LYS A 64 10.51 -1.79 1.87
C LYS A 64 11.37 -2.73 1.02
N LEU A 65 11.21 -4.04 1.19
CA LEU A 65 11.93 -5.01 0.37
C LEU A 65 11.50 -4.90 -1.10
N ARG A 66 10.23 -4.63 -1.35
CA ARG A 66 9.69 -4.57 -2.71
C ARG A 66 10.06 -3.31 -3.48
N ASN A 67 10.62 -2.30 -2.83
CA ASN A 67 10.87 -1.01 -3.51
C ASN A 67 12.17 -0.96 -4.33
N SER A 68 12.96 -2.01 -4.35
CA SER A 68 14.25 -2.06 -5.02
C SER A 68 14.41 -3.37 -5.79
N GLU A 69 15.06 -3.32 -6.95
CA GLU A 69 15.38 -4.52 -7.72
C GLU A 69 16.26 -5.48 -6.94
N GLU A 70 17.09 -4.96 -6.05
CA GLU A 70 18.02 -5.77 -5.27
C GLU A 70 17.29 -6.65 -4.24
N THR A 71 16.15 -6.19 -3.74
CA THR A 71 15.45 -6.84 -2.64
C THR A 71 14.02 -7.27 -2.95
N CYS A 72 13.46 -6.90 -4.11
CA CYS A 72 12.06 -7.18 -4.37
C CYS A 72 11.72 -8.67 -4.37
N ASN A 73 12.65 -9.54 -4.77
CA ASN A 73 12.44 -10.98 -4.72
C ASN A 73 12.26 -11.47 -3.29
N GLU A 74 12.96 -10.89 -2.33
CA GLU A 74 12.79 -11.21 -0.92
C GLU A 74 11.43 -10.77 -0.41
N GLY A 75 10.88 -9.71 -1.00
CA GLY A 75 9.52 -9.24 -0.70
C GLY A 75 8.44 -9.98 -1.48
N GLY A 76 8.81 -10.97 -2.28
CA GLY A 76 7.84 -11.81 -2.99
C GLY A 76 7.39 -11.31 -4.34
N THR A 77 8.14 -10.40 -4.97
CA THR A 77 7.79 -9.88 -6.30
C THR A 77 8.98 -9.95 -7.24
N THR A 78 8.70 -9.92 -8.55
CA THR A 78 9.74 -9.90 -9.57
C THR A 78 10.00 -8.50 -10.11
N VAL A 79 9.11 -7.56 -9.82
CA VAL A 79 9.18 -6.17 -10.27
C VAL A 79 9.11 -5.28 -9.05
N PRO A 80 10.06 -4.31 -8.90
CA PRO A 80 9.99 -3.38 -7.77
C PRO A 80 8.72 -2.52 -7.82
N SER A 81 8.24 -2.14 -6.65
CA SER A 81 7.09 -1.26 -6.55
C SER A 81 7.21 -0.37 -5.32
N ASP A 82 6.57 0.79 -5.39
CA ASP A 82 6.44 1.68 -4.26
C ASP A 82 5.00 1.64 -3.77
N MET A 83 4.84 1.41 -2.47
CA MET A 83 3.53 1.44 -1.83
C MET A 83 3.34 2.77 -1.15
N TYR A 84 2.14 3.33 -1.25
CA TYR A 84 1.78 4.57 -0.58
C TYR A 84 0.48 4.40 0.18
N LEU A 85 0.42 5.03 1.35
CA LEU A 85 -0.82 5.15 2.10
C LEU A 85 -1.50 6.44 1.66
N ALA A 86 -2.78 6.37 1.31
CA ALA A 86 -3.58 7.55 1.02
C ALA A 86 -4.24 8.00 2.32
N VAL A 87 -3.81 9.13 2.85
CA VAL A 87 -4.26 9.65 4.14
C VAL A 87 -5.15 10.86 3.92
N ARG A 88 -6.36 10.80 4.47
CA ARG A 88 -7.29 11.93 4.39
C ARG A 88 -6.86 12.98 5.40
N LYS A 89 -6.62 14.22 4.91
CA LYS A 89 -6.08 15.28 5.74
C LYS A 89 -7.03 15.77 6.82
N SER A 90 -8.33 15.65 6.59
CA SER A 90 -9.32 16.17 7.56
C SER A 90 -9.29 15.45 8.91
N ASP A 91 -8.90 14.18 8.94
CA ASP A 91 -8.89 13.37 10.17
C ASP A 91 -7.65 12.45 10.25
N ASP A 92 -6.69 12.61 9.35
CA ASP A 92 -5.46 11.80 9.28
C ASP A 92 -5.73 10.30 9.17
N ARG A 93 -6.84 9.94 8.55
CA ARG A 93 -7.25 8.54 8.42
C ARG A 93 -6.79 7.95 7.10
N ILE A 94 -6.28 6.73 7.15
CA ILE A 94 -5.93 5.98 5.94
C ILE A 94 -7.22 5.58 5.24
N ILE A 95 -7.38 5.99 3.98
CA ILE A 95 -8.55 5.68 3.17
C ILE A 95 -8.23 4.78 1.98
N GLY A 96 -6.97 4.48 1.75
CA GLY A 96 -6.57 3.60 0.66
C GLY A 96 -5.09 3.32 0.66
N ILE A 97 -4.69 2.38 -0.18
CA ILE A 97 -3.30 2.00 -0.40
C ILE A 97 -3.08 1.96 -1.90
N ILE A 98 -1.96 2.51 -2.36
CA ILE A 98 -1.62 2.59 -3.77
C ILE A 98 -0.31 1.85 -4.01
N ASP A 99 -0.30 0.99 -5.01
CA ASP A 99 0.88 0.22 -5.43
C ASP A 99 1.30 0.75 -6.80
N LEU A 100 2.48 1.38 -6.86
CA LEU A 100 3.05 1.90 -8.11
C LEU A 100 4.24 1.05 -8.52
N ARG A 101 4.06 0.22 -9.52
CA ARG A 101 5.15 -0.60 -10.04
C ARG A 101 6.11 0.23 -10.86
N HIS A 102 7.41 -0.05 -10.72
CA HIS A 102 8.44 0.68 -11.46
C HIS A 102 8.38 0.39 -12.96
N HIS A 103 8.02 -0.83 -13.33
CA HIS A 103 7.82 -1.21 -14.73
C HIS A 103 6.93 -2.44 -14.80
N ILE A 104 6.47 -2.76 -16.01
CA ILE A 104 5.64 -3.94 -16.23
C ILE A 104 6.53 -5.04 -16.81
N ASP A 105 6.67 -6.14 -16.08
CA ASP A 105 7.50 -7.28 -16.50
C ASP A 105 6.63 -8.31 -17.23
N HIS A 106 6.09 -7.92 -18.40
CA HIS A 106 5.23 -8.79 -19.17
C HIS A 106 5.47 -8.53 -20.66
N PRO A 107 5.74 -9.58 -21.47
CA PRO A 107 6.12 -9.39 -22.87
C PRO A 107 5.07 -8.70 -23.73
N ILE A 108 3.81 -8.77 -23.38
CA ILE A 108 2.74 -8.13 -24.15
C ILE A 108 2.49 -6.70 -23.67
N LEU A 109 2.57 -6.44 -22.38
CA LEU A 109 2.25 -5.15 -21.79
C LEU A 109 3.48 -4.34 -21.43
N GLY A 110 4.61 -4.99 -21.18
CA GLY A 110 5.84 -4.37 -20.70
C GLY A 110 6.79 -3.95 -21.81
N THR A 111 6.35 -3.11 -22.65
CA THR A 111 7.20 -2.63 -23.76
C THR A 111 8.07 -1.46 -23.40
#